data_67721bfff4afd23c7f430a343110b12c
#
_entry.id   67721bfff4afd23c7f430a343110b12c
#
_cell.length_a   1.000
_cell.length_b   1.000
_cell.length_c   1.000
_cell.angle_alpha   90.00
_cell.angle_beta   90.00
_cell.angle_gamma   90.00
#
_symmetry.space_group_name_H-M   'P 1'
#
loop_
_entity.id
_entity.type
_entity.pdbx_description
1 polymer ?
#
loop_
_entity_poly.entity_id
_entity_poly.type
_entity_poly.pdbx_seq_one_letter_code
_entity_poly.pdbx_strand_id
1 'polypeptide(L)'
;EGGASGGVVQYPLPEPVLAVTQAVDSVAGVLDLYGNYNGDIFNCDMAAEMADMESDIRTCTVVAADDAAGAVPGVGATTRRGVAGIFFVYKCAGASAARLDDLDTVQRLARHAGARVRTLGVALSPCL
;
A
#
# COMPACT_ATOMS: atom_id res chain seq x y z
N GLU A 1 -7.74 -1.18 11.62
CA GLU A 1 -6.93 -1.78 10.55
C GLU A 1 -7.73 -2.85 9.81
N GLY A 2 -7.72 -2.81 8.50
CA GLY A 2 -8.37 -3.79 7.64
C GLY A 2 -7.43 -4.24 6.53
N GLY A 3 -7.71 -5.38 5.93
CA GLY A 3 -6.92 -5.91 4.83
C GLY A 3 -7.77 -6.64 3.81
N ALA A 4 -7.43 -6.50 2.55
CA ALA A 4 -8.01 -7.25 1.44
C ALA A 4 -6.93 -8.09 0.76
N SER A 5 -7.27 -9.31 0.37
CA SER A 5 -6.38 -10.20 -0.34
C SER A 5 -7.10 -10.93 -1.47
N GLY A 6 -6.38 -11.22 -2.54
CA GLY A 6 -6.86 -12.11 -3.60
C GLY A 6 -6.69 -13.59 -3.25
N GLY A 7 -7.12 -14.45 -4.14
CA GLY A 7 -6.77 -15.87 -4.10
C GLY A 7 -5.28 -16.08 -4.38
N VAL A 8 -4.87 -17.36 -4.40
CA VAL A 8 -3.46 -17.71 -4.70
C VAL A 8 -3.07 -17.17 -6.08
N VAL A 9 -2.10 -16.24 -6.13
CA VAL A 9 -1.63 -15.57 -7.36
C VAL A 9 -2.71 -14.71 -8.05
N GLN A 10 -3.55 -14.02 -7.29
CA GLN A 10 -4.49 -13.03 -7.83
C GLN A 10 -4.34 -11.70 -7.10
N TYR A 11 -4.54 -10.61 -7.83
CA TYR A 11 -4.69 -9.29 -7.23
C TYR A 11 -6.05 -9.18 -6.53
N PRO A 12 -6.15 -8.49 -5.38
CA PRO A 12 -7.45 -8.21 -4.78
C PRO A 12 -8.31 -7.42 -5.79
N LEU A 13 -9.58 -7.82 -5.94
CA LEU A 13 -10.52 -7.08 -6.78
C LEU A 13 -10.91 -5.75 -6.11
N PRO A 14 -11.39 -4.74 -6.86
CA PRO A 14 -11.78 -3.46 -6.29
C PRO A 14 -12.85 -3.57 -5.20
N GLU A 15 -13.84 -4.45 -5.37
CA GLU A 15 -14.96 -4.59 -4.43
C GLU A 15 -14.55 -5.02 -3.01
N PRO A 16 -13.69 -6.05 -2.81
CA PRO A 16 -13.14 -6.34 -1.49
C PRO A 16 -12.35 -5.19 -0.88
N VAL A 17 -11.58 -4.45 -1.69
CA VAL A 17 -10.83 -3.28 -1.21
C VAL A 17 -11.80 -2.18 -0.77
N LEU A 18 -12.81 -1.88 -1.57
CA LEU A 18 -13.87 -0.93 -1.24
C LEU A 18 -14.59 -1.31 0.06
N ALA A 19 -14.97 -2.58 0.21
CA ALA A 19 -15.66 -3.05 1.41
C ALA A 19 -14.81 -2.87 2.67
N VAL A 20 -13.50 -3.11 2.59
CA VAL A 20 -12.57 -2.86 3.70
C VAL A 20 -12.44 -1.37 3.97
N THR A 21 -12.28 -0.53 2.94
CA THR A 21 -12.19 0.93 3.05
C THR A 21 -13.42 1.49 3.77
N GLN A 22 -14.62 1.07 3.37
CA GLN A 22 -15.88 1.47 4.02
C GLN A 22 -15.96 0.98 5.48
N ALA A 23 -15.46 -0.23 5.77
CA ALA A 23 -15.52 -0.81 7.11
C ALA A 23 -14.55 -0.17 8.11
N VAL A 24 -13.42 0.37 7.64
CA VAL A 24 -12.40 0.98 8.50
C VAL A 24 -12.51 2.50 8.59
N ASP A 25 -13.29 3.13 7.72
CA ASP A 25 -13.49 4.58 7.77
C ASP A 25 -14.12 5.01 9.08
N SER A 26 -13.59 6.07 9.64
CA SER A 26 -14.04 6.71 10.89
C SER A 26 -14.17 8.22 10.74
N VAL A 27 -14.52 8.69 9.54
CA VAL A 27 -14.63 10.13 9.18
C VAL A 27 -13.27 10.85 9.03
N ALA A 28 -12.20 10.24 9.51
CA ALA A 28 -10.84 10.81 9.36
C ALA A 28 -10.23 10.54 7.98
N GLY A 29 -10.85 9.65 7.21
CA GLY A 29 -10.35 9.13 5.95
C GLY A 29 -9.49 7.88 6.10
N VAL A 30 -9.13 7.27 4.99
CA VAL A 30 -8.43 5.98 4.93
C VAL A 30 -7.11 6.12 4.19
N LEU A 31 -6.05 5.51 4.73
CA LEU A 31 -4.76 5.36 4.06
C LEU A 31 -4.68 3.96 3.43
N ASP A 32 -4.67 3.91 2.09
CA ASP A 32 -4.38 2.71 1.32
C ASP A 32 -2.87 2.54 1.19
N LEU A 33 -2.36 1.40 1.66
CA LEU A 33 -0.93 1.12 1.65
C LEU A 33 -0.68 -0.29 1.11
N TYR A 34 -0.01 -0.37 -0.03
CA TYR A 34 0.25 -1.62 -0.76
C TYR A 34 1.57 -1.60 -1.51
N GLY A 35 1.96 -2.74 -2.05
CA GLY A 35 3.20 -2.90 -2.82
C GLY A 35 3.07 -2.39 -4.26
N ASN A 36 4.20 -2.03 -4.86
CA ASN A 36 4.26 -1.55 -6.24
C ASN A 36 4.09 -2.70 -7.24
N TYR A 37 2.84 -3.12 -7.45
CA TYR A 37 2.41 -4.07 -8.48
C TYR A 37 1.27 -3.46 -9.29
N ASN A 38 1.35 -3.53 -10.61
CA ASN A 38 0.40 -2.84 -11.49
C ASN A 38 -1.06 -3.22 -11.25
N GLY A 39 -1.33 -4.50 -10.96
CA GLY A 39 -2.69 -4.97 -10.67
C GLY A 39 -3.22 -4.41 -9.35
N ASP A 40 -2.38 -4.39 -8.30
CA ASP A 40 -2.76 -3.80 -7.01
C ASP A 40 -3.03 -2.30 -7.15
N ILE A 41 -2.14 -1.58 -7.84
CA ILE A 41 -2.30 -0.14 -8.08
C ILE A 41 -3.64 0.13 -8.77
N PHE A 42 -3.91 -0.56 -9.90
CA PHE A 42 -5.12 -0.35 -10.69
C PHE A 42 -6.39 -0.63 -9.87
N ASN A 43 -6.42 -1.75 -9.15
CA ASN A 43 -7.60 -2.16 -8.38
C ASN A 43 -7.81 -1.31 -7.12
N CYS A 44 -6.74 -0.92 -6.44
CA CYS A 44 -6.83 -0.04 -5.28
C CYS A 44 -7.23 1.40 -5.68
N ASP A 45 -6.68 1.93 -6.77
CA ASP A 45 -7.07 3.25 -7.27
C ASP A 45 -8.56 3.26 -7.66
N MET A 46 -9.05 2.21 -8.34
CA MET A 46 -10.46 2.06 -8.67
C MET A 46 -11.34 2.00 -7.40
N ALA A 47 -10.92 1.23 -6.39
CA ALA A 47 -11.65 1.16 -5.13
C ALA A 47 -11.68 2.50 -4.38
N ALA A 48 -10.58 3.26 -4.44
CA ALA A 48 -10.51 4.60 -3.86
C ALA A 48 -11.48 5.59 -4.53
N GLU A 49 -11.57 5.55 -5.87
CA GLU A 49 -12.55 6.34 -6.63
C GLU A 49 -13.99 5.94 -6.28
N MET A 50 -14.27 4.64 -6.16
CA MET A 50 -15.59 4.15 -5.75
C MET A 50 -15.93 4.59 -4.31
N ALA A 51 -14.97 4.56 -3.38
CA ALA A 51 -15.18 4.99 -2.00
C ALA A 51 -15.52 6.49 -1.91
N ASP A 52 -14.87 7.33 -2.70
CA ASP A 52 -15.19 8.75 -2.80
C ASP A 52 -16.60 8.96 -3.37
N MET A 53 -16.92 8.32 -4.51
CA MET A 53 -18.19 8.50 -5.22
C MET A 53 -19.39 7.94 -4.46
N GLU A 54 -19.27 6.78 -3.83
CA GLU A 54 -20.37 6.07 -3.20
C GLU A 54 -20.58 6.43 -1.72
N SER A 55 -19.52 6.82 -1.04
CA SER A 55 -19.50 6.94 0.43
C SER A 55 -18.88 8.24 0.94
N ASP A 56 -18.42 9.13 0.06
CA ASP A 56 -17.74 10.40 0.42
C ASP A 56 -16.54 10.16 1.37
N ILE A 57 -15.83 9.04 1.17
CA ILE A 57 -14.68 8.67 1.98
C ILE A 57 -13.41 9.23 1.34
N ARG A 58 -12.73 10.09 2.07
CA ARG A 58 -11.41 10.59 1.65
C ARG A 58 -10.38 9.48 1.77
N THR A 59 -9.73 9.10 0.66
CA THR A 59 -8.62 8.16 0.64
C THR A 59 -7.30 8.83 0.31
N CYS A 60 -6.22 8.27 0.80
CA CYS A 60 -4.84 8.62 0.43
C CYS A 60 -4.07 7.33 0.15
N THR A 61 -3.15 7.37 -0.81
CA THR A 61 -2.37 6.19 -1.20
C THR A 61 -0.88 6.34 -0.89
N VAL A 62 -0.29 5.24 -0.43
CA VAL A 62 1.17 5.08 -0.34
C VAL A 62 1.56 3.73 -0.95
N VAL A 63 2.38 3.78 -1.99
CA VAL A 63 2.89 2.59 -2.69
C VAL A 63 4.30 2.29 -2.20
N ALA A 64 4.51 1.10 -1.63
CA ALA A 64 5.81 0.64 -1.19
C ALA A 64 6.62 0.05 -2.36
N ALA A 65 7.88 0.47 -2.47
CA ALA A 65 8.79 0.11 -3.57
C ALA A 65 10.21 -0.11 -3.03
N ASP A 66 10.35 -1.08 -2.13
CA ASP A 66 11.56 -1.30 -1.33
C ASP A 66 12.57 -2.28 -1.95
N ASP A 67 12.17 -3.09 -2.94
CA ASP A 67 13.06 -4.07 -3.58
C ASP A 67 14.24 -3.39 -4.30
N ALA A 68 15.43 -3.49 -3.70
CA ALA A 68 16.62 -2.88 -4.25
C ALA A 68 17.09 -3.58 -5.54
N ALA A 69 16.86 -4.89 -5.66
CA ALA A 69 17.24 -5.69 -6.83
C ALA A 69 16.32 -5.47 -8.03
N GLY A 70 15.06 -5.09 -7.79
CA GLY A 70 14.08 -4.84 -8.84
C GLY A 70 14.24 -3.50 -9.58
N ALA A 71 15.25 -2.71 -9.24
CA ALA A 71 15.52 -1.45 -9.94
C ALA A 71 16.14 -1.70 -11.32
N VAL A 72 15.43 -1.33 -12.38
CA VAL A 72 15.98 -1.39 -13.74
C VAL A 72 16.99 -0.25 -13.93
N PRO A 73 18.22 -0.55 -14.38
CA PRO A 73 19.20 0.48 -14.67
C PRO A 73 18.66 1.54 -15.65
N GLY A 74 18.81 2.81 -15.31
CA GLY A 74 18.36 3.94 -16.13
C GLY A 74 16.88 4.34 -15.96
N VAL A 75 16.04 3.49 -15.35
CA VAL A 75 14.62 3.80 -15.10
C VAL A 75 14.37 4.23 -13.65
N GLY A 76 15.29 3.88 -12.74
CA GLY A 76 15.26 4.35 -11.37
C GLY A 76 14.34 3.55 -10.44
N ALA A 77 13.91 4.20 -9.36
CA ALA A 77 13.20 3.56 -8.26
C ALA A 77 11.74 3.15 -8.59
N THR A 78 11.17 3.67 -9.66
CA THR A 78 9.77 3.43 -10.04
C THR A 78 9.48 1.99 -10.47
N THR A 79 10.52 1.24 -10.84
CA THR A 79 10.39 -0.18 -11.22
C THR A 79 10.52 -1.15 -10.05
N ARG A 80 10.92 -0.67 -8.87
CA ARG A 80 11.05 -1.51 -7.69
C ARG A 80 9.71 -2.06 -7.25
N ARG A 81 9.69 -3.33 -6.83
CA ARG A 81 8.51 -3.95 -6.23
C ARG A 81 8.43 -3.66 -4.73
N GLY A 82 7.25 -3.81 -4.15
CA GLY A 82 7.06 -3.83 -2.71
C GLY A 82 7.21 -5.26 -2.21
N VAL A 83 8.14 -5.47 -1.30
CA VAL A 83 8.41 -6.79 -0.68
C VAL A 83 8.46 -6.65 0.84
N ALA A 84 9.41 -7.25 1.54
CA ALA A 84 9.44 -7.29 3.01
C ALA A 84 9.54 -5.92 3.68
N GLY A 85 10.09 -4.91 3.00
CA GLY A 85 10.24 -3.55 3.54
C GLY A 85 8.92 -2.83 3.80
N ILE A 86 7.84 -3.24 3.12
CA ILE A 86 6.48 -2.70 3.35
C ILE A 86 6.05 -2.86 4.82
N PHE A 87 6.53 -3.90 5.51
CA PHE A 87 6.27 -4.11 6.94
C PHE A 87 6.64 -2.90 7.79
N PHE A 88 7.79 -2.29 7.53
CA PHE A 88 8.23 -1.10 8.27
C PHE A 88 7.36 0.12 7.96
N VAL A 89 6.87 0.22 6.72
CA VAL A 89 5.95 1.30 6.33
C VAL A 89 4.62 1.14 7.06
N TYR A 90 4.07 -0.08 7.15
CA TYR A 90 2.88 -0.38 7.95
C TYR A 90 3.08 -0.02 9.42
N LYS A 91 4.22 -0.37 10.01
CA LYS A 91 4.51 -0.06 11.42
C LYS A 91 4.57 1.44 11.68
N CYS A 92 5.19 2.22 10.78
CA CYS A 92 5.25 3.68 10.91
C CYS A 92 3.87 4.32 10.74
N ALA A 93 3.11 3.92 9.72
CA ALA A 93 1.75 4.41 9.48
C ALA A 93 0.81 4.07 10.65
N GLY A 94 0.81 2.81 11.08
CA GLY A 94 -0.04 2.34 12.19
C GLY A 94 0.30 3.00 13.52
N ALA A 95 1.58 3.24 13.82
CA ALA A 95 1.99 3.96 15.03
C ALA A 95 1.53 5.43 15.01
N SER A 96 1.53 6.08 13.84
CA SER A 96 1.02 7.44 13.69
C SER A 96 -0.50 7.46 13.83
N ALA A 97 -1.20 6.55 13.17
CA ALA A 97 -2.66 6.44 13.28
C ALA A 97 -3.12 6.13 14.73
N ALA A 98 -2.39 5.27 15.45
CA ALA A 98 -2.67 4.96 16.85
C ALA A 98 -2.52 6.17 17.79
N ARG A 99 -1.76 7.19 17.39
CA ARG A 99 -1.67 8.47 18.10
C ARG A 99 -2.78 9.46 17.72
N LEU A 100 -3.67 9.05 16.82
CA LEU A 100 -4.72 9.89 16.26
C LEU A 100 -4.19 11.08 15.46
N ASP A 101 -3.03 10.92 14.82
CA ASP A 101 -2.52 11.91 13.86
C ASP A 101 -3.49 11.98 12.66
N ASP A 102 -3.60 13.16 12.03
CA ASP A 102 -4.43 13.32 10.84
C ASP A 102 -3.92 12.51 9.64
N LEU A 103 -4.80 12.27 8.66
CA LEU A 103 -4.50 11.44 7.49
C LEU A 103 -3.28 11.93 6.71
N ASP A 104 -3.11 13.24 6.56
CA ASP A 104 -1.97 13.83 5.84
C ASP A 104 -0.64 13.58 6.56
N THR A 105 -0.66 13.64 7.89
CA THR A 105 0.49 13.32 8.74
C THR A 105 0.84 11.84 8.65
N VAL A 106 -0.15 10.95 8.74
CA VAL A 106 0.04 9.49 8.59
C VAL A 106 0.62 9.17 7.21
N GLN A 107 0.06 9.74 6.13
CA GLN A 107 0.55 9.55 4.77
C GLN A 107 1.99 10.05 4.61
N ARG A 108 2.30 11.24 5.13
CA ARG A 108 3.65 11.82 5.06
C ARG A 108 4.68 10.94 5.75
N LEU A 109 4.37 10.41 6.93
CA LEU A 109 5.25 9.52 7.68
C LEU A 109 5.43 8.17 6.97
N ALA A 110 4.36 7.61 6.41
CA ALA A 110 4.42 6.39 5.62
C ALA A 110 5.30 6.56 4.38
N ARG A 111 5.13 7.64 3.62
CA ARG A 111 5.98 7.98 2.46
C ARG A 111 7.44 8.17 2.86
N HIS A 112 7.69 8.83 3.99
CA HIS A 112 9.04 9.03 4.51
C HIS A 112 9.72 7.70 4.87
N ALA A 113 9.01 6.78 5.52
CA ALA A 113 9.49 5.44 5.81
C ALA A 113 9.78 4.67 4.52
N GLY A 114 8.82 4.62 3.57
CA GLY A 114 8.97 3.93 2.29
C GLY A 114 10.15 4.43 1.46
N ALA A 115 10.44 5.73 1.49
CA ALA A 115 11.58 6.30 0.80
C ALA A 115 12.95 5.84 1.34
N ARG A 116 13.00 5.35 2.59
CA ARG A 116 14.25 4.95 3.28
C ARG A 116 14.43 3.46 3.43
N VAL A 117 13.38 2.68 3.35
CA VAL A 117 13.44 1.22 3.43
C VAL A 117 13.97 0.64 2.12
N ARG A 118 14.87 -0.33 2.24
CA ARG A 118 15.34 -1.15 1.11
C ARG A 118 15.41 -2.60 1.56
N THR A 119 15.02 -3.47 0.65
CA THR A 119 15.05 -4.93 0.84
C THR A 119 15.84 -5.57 -0.28
N LEU A 120 16.54 -6.63 0.03
CA LEU A 120 17.19 -7.51 -0.94
C LEU A 120 16.75 -8.94 -0.63
N GLY A 121 16.03 -9.54 -1.57
CA GLY A 121 15.63 -10.94 -1.50
C GLY A 121 16.64 -11.86 -2.16
N VAL A 122 16.86 -13.02 -1.56
CA VAL A 122 17.68 -14.10 -2.14
C VAL A 122 16.91 -15.40 -2.07
N ALA A 123 16.78 -16.11 -3.18
CA ALA A 123 16.19 -17.43 -3.25
C ALA A 123 17.27 -18.50 -3.46
N LEU A 124 17.17 -19.59 -2.72
CA LEU A 124 18.08 -20.74 -2.85
C LEU A 124 17.61 -21.73 -3.92
N SER A 125 16.35 -21.65 -4.31
CA SER A 125 15.75 -22.46 -5.37
C SER A 125 14.69 -21.63 -6.12
N PRO A 126 14.36 -22.00 -7.37
CA PRO A 126 13.25 -21.37 -8.08
C PRO A 126 11.94 -21.52 -7.31
N CYS A 127 11.05 -20.56 -7.46
CA CYS A 127 9.67 -20.67 -7.01
C CYS A 127 8.95 -21.68 -7.91
N LEU A 128 8.31 -22.68 -7.32
CA LEU A 128 7.51 -23.68 -8.03
C LEU A 128 6.10 -23.19 -8.28
#